data_2515c2b3a0ee496cce7d0241a0cfd0a7
#
_entry.id   2515c2b3a0ee496cce7d0241a0cfd0a7
#
_cell.length_a   1.000
_cell.length_b   1.000
_cell.length_c   1.000
_cell.angle_alpha   90.00
_cell.angle_beta   90.00
_cell.angle_gamma   90.00
#
_symmetry.space_group_name_H-M   'P 1'
#
loop_
_entity.id
_entity.type
_entity.pdbx_description
1 polymer ?
#
loop_
_entity_poly.entity_id
_entity_poly.type
_entity_poly.pdbx_seq_one_letter_code
_entity_poly.pdbx_strand_id
1 'polypeptide(L)'
;MVVRLTSTRDSRMGEDKVSIQSSAYPLAFRVDPSELKLEPLPLVDGITRVRSYARTLEGMQKEAVIQYGPTAAIWRVVSDEGPWLNGTDLAPFPLAFFTAGMAASLISDFVDEAGDRGVQIDSLEFTQDNFFTMQGSALKGTMAASVQPMQVKISARGKDAAEDYLRVAESAVHERSAANRCLREDLASRFAVRANDHDLAWPGLAADAVSALTDPASVFDNIRPMSGGDTTLIRKTDTVAEATGDAVGLVADQKRVVHVNNQGSIRKDGLISLDVGCIHPPGSCFRMLSDGEDVVGSQERAPSGLVYLSAGIAFCFMTQIGRYAQITKQSLNGYRIIQDTAFRLSQNHDPQAFAVETLVCLDTDEPDDRSIQIVRMAEQTCYIHAAYRTATRTEVTLA
;
A
#
# COMPACT_ATOMS: atom_id res chain seq x y z
N MET A 1 25.15 -35.79 50.23
CA MET A 1 25.48 -35.36 48.85
C MET A 1 24.17 -34.95 48.21
N VAL A 2 23.91 -33.65 48.28
CA VAL A 2 22.62 -33.08 47.80
C VAL A 2 22.89 -32.48 46.42
N VAL A 3 22.31 -33.09 45.40
CA VAL A 3 22.37 -32.59 44.02
C VAL A 3 21.33 -31.49 43.91
N ARG A 4 21.76 -30.23 43.74
CA ARG A 4 20.94 -29.10 43.34
C ARG A 4 20.69 -29.20 41.84
N LEU A 5 19.45 -29.46 41.45
CA LEU A 5 18.95 -29.25 40.10
C LEU A 5 18.74 -27.74 39.91
N THR A 6 19.62 -27.11 39.14
CA THR A 6 19.42 -25.75 38.66
C THR A 6 18.40 -25.80 37.49
N SER A 7 17.18 -25.38 37.79
CA SER A 7 16.16 -25.09 36.78
C SER A 7 16.61 -23.84 36.01
N THR A 8 17.01 -24.01 34.78
CA THR A 8 17.09 -22.93 33.81
C THR A 8 15.66 -22.57 33.42
N ARG A 9 15.15 -21.52 34.04
CA ARG A 9 13.93 -20.87 33.59
C ARG A 9 14.18 -20.33 32.18
N ASP A 10 13.47 -20.89 31.22
CA ASP A 10 13.33 -20.38 29.86
C ASP A 10 12.61 -19.03 29.96
N SER A 11 13.38 -17.94 29.99
CA SER A 11 12.86 -16.57 30.00
C SER A 11 12.62 -16.08 28.59
N ARG A 12 11.73 -16.75 27.86
CA ARG A 12 11.01 -16.10 26.76
C ARG A 12 9.78 -15.43 27.38
N MET A 13 10.00 -14.35 28.09
CA MET A 13 8.94 -13.38 28.34
C MET A 13 8.54 -12.85 26.97
N GLY A 14 7.26 -13.06 26.59
CA GLY A 14 6.71 -12.49 25.37
C GLY A 14 6.95 -10.97 25.39
N GLU A 15 7.69 -10.48 24.42
CA GLU A 15 7.76 -9.06 24.15
C GLU A 15 6.32 -8.61 23.86
N ASP A 16 5.83 -7.63 24.60
CA ASP A 16 4.50 -7.04 24.35
C ASP A 16 4.48 -6.57 22.89
N LYS A 17 3.65 -7.22 22.07
CA LYS A 17 3.54 -6.87 20.65
C LYS A 17 3.13 -5.41 20.53
N VAL A 18 3.89 -4.63 19.79
CA VAL A 18 3.56 -3.24 19.49
C VAL A 18 2.25 -3.19 18.73
N SER A 19 1.37 -2.27 19.10
CA SER A 19 0.10 -2.02 18.43
C SER A 19 -0.04 -0.55 18.02
N ILE A 20 -0.99 -0.25 17.14
CA ILE A 20 -1.32 1.14 16.78
C ILE A 20 -1.68 1.93 18.04
N GLN A 21 -2.46 1.34 18.94
CA GLN A 21 -2.87 1.99 20.19
C GLN A 21 -1.69 2.22 21.14
N SER A 22 -0.83 1.22 21.31
CA SER A 22 0.30 1.31 22.25
C SER A 22 1.39 2.28 21.77
N SER A 23 1.50 2.50 20.44
CA SER A 23 2.47 3.44 19.87
C SER A 23 2.16 4.90 20.20
N ALA A 24 0.88 5.24 20.42
CA ALA A 24 0.39 6.60 20.63
C ALA A 24 0.77 7.60 19.51
N TYR A 25 1.25 7.13 18.36
CA TYR A 25 1.59 7.96 17.22
C TYR A 25 0.37 8.23 16.32
N PRO A 26 0.37 9.35 15.57
CA PRO A 26 -0.60 9.57 14.50
C PRO A 26 -0.58 8.43 13.46
N LEU A 27 -1.70 8.22 12.76
CA LEU A 27 -1.80 7.17 11.72
C LEU A 27 -0.83 7.38 10.56
N ALA A 28 -0.43 8.63 10.31
CA ALA A 28 0.60 9.01 9.37
C ALA A 28 1.35 10.24 9.86
N PHE A 29 2.66 10.28 9.63
CA PHE A 29 3.48 11.46 9.89
C PHE A 29 4.78 11.41 9.10
N ARG A 30 5.38 12.59 8.88
CA ARG A 30 6.74 12.71 8.36
C ARG A 30 7.73 12.34 9.44
N VAL A 31 8.66 11.44 9.12
CA VAL A 31 9.65 10.94 10.08
C VAL A 31 10.88 11.85 10.10
N ASP A 32 11.41 12.10 11.31
CA ASP A 32 12.70 12.74 11.48
C ASP A 32 13.81 11.76 11.04
N PRO A 33 14.61 12.09 10.00
CA PRO A 33 15.63 11.19 9.48
C PRO A 33 16.88 11.09 10.37
N SER A 34 17.03 11.93 11.37
CA SER A 34 18.29 12.10 12.11
C SER A 34 18.80 10.83 12.81
N GLU A 35 17.91 9.95 13.23
CA GLU A 35 18.26 8.70 13.93
C GLU A 35 17.95 7.44 13.10
N LEU A 36 17.42 7.60 11.89
CA LEU A 36 17.10 6.47 11.02
C LEU A 36 18.33 5.99 10.23
N LYS A 37 18.50 4.68 10.20
CA LYS A 37 19.51 4.03 9.37
C LYS A 37 18.80 3.33 8.21
N LEU A 38 18.57 4.08 7.15
CA LEU A 38 18.00 3.55 5.92
C LEU A 38 19.08 3.35 4.86
N GLU A 39 18.96 2.27 4.11
CA GLU A 39 19.80 2.08 2.93
C GLU A 39 19.46 3.16 1.87
N PRO A 40 20.48 3.79 1.26
CA PRO A 40 20.25 4.79 0.23
C PRO A 40 19.43 4.23 -0.92
N LEU A 41 18.47 5.02 -1.41
CA LEU A 41 17.78 4.69 -2.66
C LEU A 41 18.73 4.92 -3.84
N PRO A 42 18.85 3.95 -4.77
CA PRO A 42 19.58 4.18 -6.01
C PRO A 42 18.92 5.31 -6.81
N LEU A 43 19.67 6.39 -7.04
CA LEU A 43 19.22 7.47 -7.90
C LEU A 43 19.44 7.05 -9.36
N VAL A 44 18.37 7.03 -10.13
CA VAL A 44 18.38 6.77 -11.57
C VAL A 44 17.67 7.94 -12.22
N ASP A 45 18.33 8.57 -13.19
CA ASP A 45 17.78 9.74 -13.87
C ASP A 45 16.41 9.44 -14.51
N GLY A 46 15.45 10.32 -14.28
CA GLY A 46 14.06 10.16 -14.74
C GLY A 46 13.26 9.05 -14.08
N ILE A 47 13.77 8.41 -13.01
CA ILE A 47 13.05 7.35 -12.29
C ILE A 47 12.76 7.78 -10.85
N THR A 48 11.49 7.88 -10.54
CA THR A 48 10.99 8.05 -9.16
C THR A 48 10.93 6.69 -8.48
N ARG A 49 11.72 6.51 -7.41
CA ARG A 49 11.70 5.30 -6.58
C ARG A 49 11.04 5.56 -5.25
N VAL A 50 10.29 4.56 -4.80
CA VAL A 50 9.68 4.53 -3.46
C VAL A 50 10.04 3.21 -2.81
N ARG A 51 10.70 3.27 -1.65
CA ARG A 51 11.04 2.08 -0.86
C ARG A 51 10.22 2.05 0.41
N SER A 52 9.50 0.97 0.59
CA SER A 52 8.70 0.70 1.78
C SER A 52 9.38 -0.37 2.64
N TYR A 53 9.72 -0.03 3.87
CA TYR A 53 10.08 -0.96 4.93
C TYR A 53 8.82 -1.19 5.75
N ALA A 54 8.33 -2.43 5.82
CA ALA A 54 7.09 -2.70 6.53
C ALA A 54 7.21 -3.90 7.47
N ARG A 55 6.52 -3.83 8.61
CA ARG A 55 6.43 -4.91 9.59
C ARG A 55 5.00 -5.13 10.07
N THR A 56 4.77 -6.31 10.63
CA THR A 56 3.54 -6.62 11.37
C THR A 56 3.57 -6.00 12.76
N LEU A 57 2.42 -5.60 13.22
CA LEU A 57 2.10 -5.24 14.59
C LEU A 57 1.17 -6.29 15.20
N GLU A 58 0.40 -5.94 16.24
CA GLU A 58 -0.58 -6.84 16.82
C GLU A 58 -1.70 -7.18 15.85
N GLY A 59 -2.10 -8.44 15.79
CA GLY A 59 -3.22 -8.92 14.97
C GLY A 59 -2.99 -8.70 13.47
N MET A 60 -3.90 -7.94 12.83
CA MET A 60 -3.83 -7.58 11.40
C MET A 60 -3.24 -6.18 11.17
N GLN A 61 -2.76 -5.52 12.22
CA GLN A 61 -2.13 -4.21 12.13
C GLN A 61 -0.73 -4.31 11.52
N LYS A 62 -0.35 -3.27 10.80
CA LYS A 62 0.95 -3.14 10.12
C LYS A 62 1.41 -1.71 10.17
N GLU A 63 2.71 -1.51 10.10
CA GLU A 63 3.27 -0.17 9.85
C GLU A 63 4.34 -0.23 8.77
N ALA A 64 4.52 0.90 8.08
CA ALA A 64 5.58 1.08 7.12
C ALA A 64 6.29 2.40 7.32
N VAL A 65 7.61 2.37 7.13
CA VAL A 65 8.47 3.53 6.91
C VAL A 65 8.78 3.58 5.41
N ILE A 66 8.43 4.69 4.78
CA ILE A 66 8.46 4.81 3.31
C ILE A 66 9.40 5.95 2.94
N GLN A 67 10.42 5.61 2.18
CA GLN A 67 11.40 6.54 1.64
C GLN A 67 10.99 6.93 0.22
N TYR A 68 10.82 8.24 -0.02
CA TYR A 68 10.44 8.80 -1.31
C TYR A 68 11.66 9.42 -1.98
N GLY A 69 12.08 8.86 -3.12
CA GLY A 69 13.35 9.21 -3.77
C GLY A 69 13.48 10.67 -4.21
N PRO A 70 12.47 11.29 -4.86
CA PRO A 70 12.60 12.63 -5.40
C PRO A 70 12.96 13.70 -4.38
N THR A 71 12.44 13.60 -3.18
CA THR A 71 12.59 14.62 -2.14
C THR A 71 13.35 14.12 -0.91
N ALA A 72 13.69 12.83 -0.89
CA ALA A 72 14.25 12.15 0.28
C ALA A 72 13.34 12.21 1.52
N ALA A 73 12.05 12.53 1.36
CA ALA A 73 11.09 12.49 2.46
C ALA A 73 10.90 11.07 2.96
N ILE A 74 10.70 10.95 4.25
CA ILE A 74 10.43 9.68 4.92
C ILE A 74 9.10 9.80 5.64
N TRP A 75 8.20 8.87 5.32
CA TRP A 75 6.85 8.83 5.89
C TRP A 75 6.65 7.57 6.70
N ARG A 76 6.05 7.68 7.87
CA ARG A 76 5.49 6.52 8.58
C ARG A 76 3.99 6.51 8.39
N VAL A 77 3.44 5.36 8.00
CA VAL A 77 2.01 5.11 7.89
C VAL A 77 1.66 3.77 8.53
N VAL A 78 0.43 3.64 9.00
CA VAL A 78 -0.09 2.38 9.57
C VAL A 78 -1.33 1.93 8.83
N SER A 79 -1.51 0.62 8.75
CA SER A 79 -2.67 -0.03 8.16
C SER A 79 -3.25 -1.05 9.13
N ASP A 80 -4.55 -1.24 9.07
CA ASP A 80 -5.26 -2.28 9.78
C ASP A 80 -6.35 -2.86 8.89
N GLU A 81 -6.80 -4.05 9.19
CA GLU A 81 -7.94 -4.62 8.50
C GLU A 81 -9.23 -4.33 9.27
N GLY A 82 -10.34 -4.34 8.54
CA GLY A 82 -11.65 -4.32 9.15
C GLY A 82 -12.03 -5.67 9.79
N PRO A 83 -13.19 -5.72 10.47
CA PRO A 83 -13.68 -6.92 11.16
C PRO A 83 -13.78 -8.17 10.26
N TRP A 84 -13.97 -7.99 8.96
CA TRP A 84 -14.02 -9.07 7.96
C TRP A 84 -12.75 -9.94 7.87
N LEU A 85 -11.64 -9.42 8.37
CA LEU A 85 -10.33 -10.09 8.44
C LEU A 85 -9.78 -10.15 9.87
N ASN A 86 -10.65 -10.08 10.89
CA ASN A 86 -10.27 -10.00 12.30
C ASN A 86 -9.34 -8.82 12.64
N GLY A 87 -9.43 -7.73 11.89
CA GLY A 87 -8.76 -6.49 12.21
C GLY A 87 -9.52 -5.68 13.26
N THR A 88 -8.85 -4.67 13.80
CA THR A 88 -9.39 -3.77 14.82
C THR A 88 -9.96 -2.47 14.21
N ASP A 89 -9.82 -2.30 12.90
CA ASP A 89 -10.39 -1.18 12.13
C ASP A 89 -9.90 0.20 12.63
N LEU A 90 -8.66 0.28 13.10
CA LEU A 90 -8.10 1.51 13.66
C LEU A 90 -7.41 2.41 12.64
N ALA A 91 -7.02 1.86 11.50
CA ALA A 91 -6.32 2.56 10.43
C ALA A 91 -6.89 2.15 9.07
N PRO A 92 -6.58 2.88 7.98
CA PRO A 92 -7.03 2.51 6.65
C PRO A 92 -6.55 1.10 6.28
N PHE A 93 -7.46 0.34 5.66
CA PHE A 93 -7.13 -0.98 5.13
C PHE A 93 -6.24 -0.86 3.88
N PRO A 94 -5.48 -1.91 3.51
CA PRO A 94 -4.48 -1.83 2.43
C PRO A 94 -5.02 -1.33 1.09
N LEU A 95 -6.22 -1.75 0.70
CA LEU A 95 -6.85 -1.30 -0.55
C LEU A 95 -7.25 0.18 -0.50
N ALA A 96 -7.48 0.76 0.71
CA ALA A 96 -7.70 2.19 0.84
C ALA A 96 -6.44 2.98 0.49
N PHE A 97 -5.26 2.52 0.91
CA PHE A 97 -3.98 3.14 0.53
C PHE A 97 -3.75 3.10 -0.98
N PHE A 98 -3.98 1.95 -1.61
CA PHE A 98 -3.84 1.81 -3.06
C PHE A 98 -4.82 2.73 -3.80
N THR A 99 -6.09 2.75 -3.39
CA THR A 99 -7.13 3.59 -4.00
C THR A 99 -6.82 5.07 -3.80
N ALA A 100 -6.43 5.50 -2.59
CA ALA A 100 -6.04 6.87 -2.30
C ALA A 100 -4.80 7.30 -3.12
N GLY A 101 -3.79 6.43 -3.20
CA GLY A 101 -2.58 6.70 -3.96
C GLY A 101 -2.85 6.88 -5.45
N MET A 102 -3.65 5.99 -6.03
CA MET A 102 -4.08 6.10 -7.42
C MET A 102 -4.88 7.37 -7.67
N ALA A 103 -5.86 7.69 -6.81
CA ALA A 103 -6.67 8.89 -6.95
C ALA A 103 -5.84 10.18 -6.83
N ALA A 104 -4.93 10.24 -5.86
CA ALA A 104 -4.06 11.40 -5.70
C ALA A 104 -3.18 11.63 -6.94
N SER A 105 -2.55 10.57 -7.47
CA SER A 105 -1.75 10.66 -8.69
C SER A 105 -2.60 11.12 -9.88
N LEU A 106 -3.79 10.54 -10.07
CA LEU A 106 -4.66 10.92 -11.18
C LEU A 106 -5.18 12.36 -11.08
N ILE A 107 -5.46 12.84 -9.86
CA ILE A 107 -5.86 14.24 -9.63
C ILE A 107 -4.68 15.18 -9.95
N SER A 108 -3.47 14.85 -9.53
CA SER A 108 -2.25 15.62 -9.86
C SER A 108 -2.03 15.66 -11.38
N ASP A 109 -2.07 14.51 -12.04
CA ASP A 109 -1.93 14.39 -13.50
C ASP A 109 -3.01 15.19 -14.24
N PHE A 110 -4.25 15.23 -13.72
CA PHE A 110 -5.33 16.04 -14.29
C PHE A 110 -5.07 17.54 -14.19
N VAL A 111 -4.59 18.00 -13.02
CA VAL A 111 -4.27 19.42 -12.80
C VAL A 111 -3.12 19.87 -13.70
N ASP A 112 -2.08 19.06 -13.79
CA ASP A 112 -0.92 19.35 -14.63
C ASP A 112 -1.29 19.38 -16.10
N GLU A 113 -2.06 18.40 -16.58
CA GLU A 113 -2.54 18.33 -17.95
C GLU A 113 -3.46 19.52 -18.32
N ALA A 114 -4.33 19.93 -17.38
CA ALA A 114 -5.15 21.12 -17.55
C ALA A 114 -4.29 22.38 -17.67
N GLY A 115 -3.26 22.50 -16.83
CA GLY A 115 -2.30 23.61 -16.87
C GLY A 115 -1.56 23.67 -18.21
N ASP A 116 -1.04 22.54 -18.68
CA ASP A 116 -0.32 22.44 -19.96
C ASP A 116 -1.21 22.81 -21.16
N ARG A 117 -2.49 22.53 -21.10
CA ARG A 117 -3.50 22.86 -22.12
C ARG A 117 -4.11 24.25 -21.95
N GLY A 118 -3.83 24.96 -20.86
CA GLY A 118 -4.44 26.25 -20.54
C GLY A 118 -5.91 26.18 -20.16
N VAL A 119 -6.42 24.99 -19.75
CA VAL A 119 -7.78 24.77 -19.26
C VAL A 119 -7.86 25.20 -17.80
N GLN A 120 -8.84 26.06 -17.48
CA GLN A 120 -9.00 26.58 -16.12
C GLN A 120 -9.92 25.70 -15.27
N ILE A 121 -9.48 25.40 -14.05
CA ILE A 121 -10.22 24.60 -13.08
C ILE A 121 -10.52 25.48 -11.87
N ASP A 122 -11.81 25.78 -11.64
CA ASP A 122 -12.30 26.48 -10.43
C ASP A 122 -12.63 25.49 -9.31
N SER A 123 -13.11 24.31 -9.68
CA SER A 123 -13.36 23.20 -8.74
C SER A 123 -13.22 21.86 -9.42
N LEU A 124 -12.77 20.87 -8.66
CA LEU A 124 -12.60 19.49 -9.09
C LEU A 124 -13.14 18.54 -8.03
N GLU A 125 -14.08 17.67 -8.43
CA GLU A 125 -14.50 16.50 -7.67
C GLU A 125 -14.13 15.25 -8.47
N PHE A 126 -13.58 14.25 -7.79
CA PHE A 126 -13.05 13.04 -8.38
C PHE A 126 -13.61 11.82 -7.65
N THR A 127 -14.33 10.97 -8.35
CA THR A 127 -14.82 9.71 -7.80
C THR A 127 -14.10 8.55 -8.48
N GLN A 128 -13.65 7.59 -7.68
CA GLN A 128 -12.97 6.40 -8.17
C GLN A 128 -13.57 5.16 -7.53
N ASP A 129 -13.88 4.17 -8.36
CA ASP A 129 -14.39 2.87 -7.94
C ASP A 129 -13.44 1.76 -8.41
N ASN A 130 -12.95 0.99 -7.44
CA ASN A 130 -12.10 -0.18 -7.68
C ASN A 130 -12.84 -1.45 -7.29
N PHE A 131 -12.76 -2.45 -8.16
CA PHE A 131 -13.40 -3.75 -7.96
C PHE A 131 -12.35 -4.86 -8.00
N PHE A 132 -12.31 -5.64 -6.91
CA PHE A 132 -11.39 -6.75 -6.77
C PHE A 132 -12.20 -8.03 -6.55
N THR A 133 -11.73 -9.15 -7.09
CA THR A 133 -12.40 -10.43 -6.92
C THR A 133 -11.44 -11.46 -6.33
N MET A 134 -11.99 -12.40 -5.57
CA MET A 134 -11.25 -13.55 -5.07
C MET A 134 -12.09 -14.79 -5.21
N GLN A 135 -11.47 -15.85 -5.74
CA GLN A 135 -12.15 -17.14 -5.87
C GLN A 135 -11.16 -18.31 -5.70
N GLY A 136 -11.70 -19.47 -5.37
CA GLY A 136 -10.94 -20.70 -5.19
C GLY A 136 -10.71 -21.07 -3.73
N SER A 137 -9.85 -22.05 -3.49
CA SER A 137 -9.56 -22.61 -2.19
C SER A 137 -8.09 -22.46 -1.80
N ALA A 138 -7.83 -21.90 -0.61
CA ALA A 138 -6.48 -21.78 -0.06
C ALA A 138 -5.87 -23.17 0.20
N LEU A 139 -6.65 -24.11 0.73
CA LEU A 139 -6.19 -25.47 1.06
C LEU A 139 -5.85 -26.29 -0.20
N LYS A 140 -6.51 -26.01 -1.33
CA LYS A 140 -6.23 -26.65 -2.61
C LYS A 140 -5.19 -25.89 -3.44
N GLY A 141 -4.68 -24.76 -2.94
CA GLY A 141 -3.74 -23.89 -3.69
C GLY A 141 -4.35 -23.20 -4.93
N THR A 142 -5.69 -23.18 -5.04
CA THR A 142 -6.40 -22.62 -6.20
C THR A 142 -7.01 -21.24 -5.94
N MET A 143 -6.86 -20.70 -4.72
CA MET A 143 -7.33 -19.37 -4.41
C MET A 143 -6.52 -18.34 -5.17
N ALA A 144 -7.20 -17.46 -5.91
CA ALA A 144 -6.57 -16.40 -6.69
C ALA A 144 -7.38 -15.11 -6.62
N ALA A 145 -6.65 -14.01 -6.58
CA ALA A 145 -7.21 -12.66 -6.72
C ALA A 145 -7.24 -12.25 -8.20
N SER A 146 -8.16 -11.35 -8.52
CA SER A 146 -8.26 -10.67 -9.80
C SER A 146 -8.82 -9.27 -9.62
N VAL A 147 -8.72 -8.42 -10.63
CA VAL A 147 -9.26 -7.07 -10.66
C VAL A 147 -10.22 -6.90 -11.84
N GLN A 148 -11.13 -5.94 -11.71
CA GLN A 148 -11.99 -5.50 -12.80
C GLN A 148 -11.57 -4.09 -13.23
N PRO A 149 -12.07 -3.57 -14.37
CA PRO A 149 -11.81 -2.21 -14.79
C PRO A 149 -12.11 -1.20 -13.70
N MET A 150 -11.16 -0.29 -13.47
CA MET A 150 -11.34 0.84 -12.56
C MET A 150 -12.25 1.86 -13.25
N GLN A 151 -13.18 2.44 -12.49
CA GLN A 151 -14.06 3.49 -12.96
C GLN A 151 -13.67 4.83 -12.33
N VAL A 152 -13.51 5.84 -13.16
CA VAL A 152 -13.19 7.21 -12.77
C VAL A 152 -14.27 8.13 -13.29
N LYS A 153 -14.86 8.92 -12.38
CA LYS A 153 -15.82 9.96 -12.71
C LYS A 153 -15.31 11.29 -12.22
N ILE A 154 -15.21 12.26 -13.14
CA ILE A 154 -14.67 13.59 -12.89
C ILE A 154 -15.76 14.64 -13.04
N SER A 155 -15.89 15.53 -12.06
CA SER A 155 -16.69 16.74 -12.15
C SER A 155 -15.76 17.94 -12.03
N ALA A 156 -15.44 18.56 -13.14
CA ALA A 156 -14.62 19.76 -13.19
C ALA A 156 -15.48 20.95 -13.60
N ARG A 157 -15.25 22.11 -12.96
CA ARG A 157 -15.93 23.37 -13.27
C ARG A 157 -14.91 24.47 -13.49
N GLY A 158 -15.23 25.36 -14.41
CA GLY A 158 -14.48 26.53 -14.79
C GLY A 158 -15.16 27.20 -15.97
N LYS A 159 -14.41 27.96 -16.75
CA LYS A 159 -14.95 28.70 -17.90
C LYS A 159 -14.93 27.92 -19.21
N ASP A 160 -14.23 26.79 -19.25
CA ASP A 160 -14.00 26.01 -20.47
C ASP A 160 -15.17 25.02 -20.73
N ALA A 161 -15.24 24.46 -21.93
CA ALA A 161 -16.30 23.55 -22.32
C ALA A 161 -16.13 22.15 -21.69
N ALA A 162 -17.23 21.42 -21.55
CA ALA A 162 -17.20 20.05 -20.99
C ALA A 162 -16.28 19.11 -21.79
N GLU A 163 -16.23 19.27 -23.12
CA GLU A 163 -15.34 18.48 -23.96
C GLU A 163 -13.85 18.74 -23.68
N ASP A 164 -13.47 19.94 -23.22
CA ASP A 164 -12.09 20.25 -22.83
C ASP A 164 -11.70 19.50 -21.56
N TYR A 165 -12.58 19.50 -20.55
CA TYR A 165 -12.38 18.72 -19.33
C TYR A 165 -12.32 17.21 -19.59
N LEU A 166 -13.16 16.69 -20.53
CA LEU A 166 -13.10 15.28 -20.89
C LEU A 166 -11.74 14.92 -21.55
N ARG A 167 -11.27 15.76 -22.49
CA ARG A 167 -9.96 15.55 -23.14
C ARG A 167 -8.81 15.61 -22.13
N VAL A 168 -8.85 16.53 -21.17
CA VAL A 168 -7.89 16.58 -20.07
C VAL A 168 -7.95 15.30 -19.25
N ALA A 169 -9.14 14.84 -18.89
CA ALA A 169 -9.32 13.64 -18.09
C ALA A 169 -8.81 12.37 -18.79
N GLU A 170 -9.15 12.19 -20.05
CA GLU A 170 -8.68 11.06 -20.85
C GLU A 170 -7.16 11.07 -21.03
N SER A 171 -6.56 12.23 -21.31
CA SER A 171 -5.12 12.36 -21.46
C SER A 171 -4.40 12.14 -20.12
N ALA A 172 -4.88 12.75 -19.03
CA ALA A 172 -4.31 12.57 -17.69
C ALA A 172 -4.29 11.09 -17.29
N VAL A 173 -5.40 10.38 -17.45
CA VAL A 173 -5.53 8.98 -17.05
C VAL A 173 -4.79 8.04 -18.00
N HIS A 174 -4.90 8.24 -19.30
CA HIS A 174 -4.43 7.26 -20.29
C HIS A 174 -3.04 7.53 -20.85
N GLU A 175 -2.62 8.78 -20.91
CA GLU A 175 -1.34 9.15 -21.54
C GLU A 175 -0.31 9.61 -20.52
N ARG A 176 -0.73 10.34 -19.44
CA ARG A 176 0.18 10.99 -18.51
C ARG A 176 0.47 10.18 -17.25
N SER A 177 -0.51 9.42 -16.73
CA SER A 177 -0.36 8.79 -15.42
C SER A 177 0.56 7.58 -15.41
N ALA A 178 1.69 7.70 -14.70
CA ALA A 178 2.57 6.57 -14.38
C ALA A 178 1.92 5.61 -13.38
N ALA A 179 1.14 6.12 -12.42
CA ALA A 179 0.42 5.29 -11.47
C ALA A 179 -0.62 4.37 -12.16
N ASN A 180 -1.36 4.90 -13.16
CA ASN A 180 -2.35 4.10 -13.89
C ASN A 180 -1.73 3.00 -14.76
N ARG A 181 -0.43 3.11 -15.10
CA ARG A 181 0.30 2.02 -15.80
C ARG A 181 0.32 0.73 -14.98
N CYS A 182 0.28 0.81 -13.64
CA CYS A 182 0.15 -0.36 -12.77
C CYS A 182 -1.08 -1.24 -13.05
N LEU A 183 -2.14 -0.64 -13.58
CA LEU A 183 -3.38 -1.34 -13.95
C LEU A 183 -3.42 -1.75 -15.42
N ARG A 184 -2.77 -0.99 -16.28
CA ARG A 184 -2.90 -1.13 -17.75
C ARG A 184 -1.84 -2.02 -18.37
N GLU A 185 -0.76 -2.29 -17.66
CA GLU A 185 0.36 -3.09 -18.14
C GLU A 185 0.49 -4.38 -17.34
N ASP A 186 0.97 -5.43 -17.98
CA ASP A 186 1.34 -6.68 -17.31
C ASP A 186 2.74 -6.49 -16.71
N LEU A 187 2.78 -6.22 -15.43
CA LEU A 187 4.01 -5.94 -14.70
C LEU A 187 4.41 -7.11 -13.80
N ALA A 188 5.66 -7.44 -13.82
CA ALA A 188 6.21 -8.51 -13.01
C ALA A 188 6.22 -8.16 -11.51
N SER A 189 6.02 -9.17 -10.68
CA SER A 189 6.36 -9.15 -9.26
C SER A 189 7.59 -10.03 -9.06
N ARG A 190 8.61 -9.48 -8.39
CA ARG A 190 9.90 -10.12 -8.14
C ARG A 190 10.11 -10.27 -6.64
N PHE A 191 10.67 -11.40 -6.23
CA PHE A 191 10.84 -11.69 -4.81
C PHE A 191 12.24 -12.20 -4.49
N ALA A 192 12.71 -11.81 -3.30
CA ALA A 192 13.75 -12.51 -2.54
C ALA A 192 13.10 -12.93 -1.21
N VAL A 193 13.38 -14.14 -0.75
CA VAL A 193 12.74 -14.69 0.45
C VAL A 193 13.82 -15.13 1.42
N ARG A 194 13.66 -14.72 2.67
CA ARG A 194 14.53 -15.11 3.78
C ARG A 194 13.68 -15.64 4.92
N ALA A 195 14.06 -16.76 5.49
CA ALA A 195 13.42 -17.31 6.67
C ALA A 195 14.47 -17.50 7.78
N ASN A 196 14.19 -17.00 8.99
CA ASN A 196 15.09 -17.14 10.16
C ASN A 196 16.54 -16.82 9.81
N ASP A 197 16.77 -15.69 9.11
CA ASP A 197 18.09 -15.18 8.69
C ASP A 197 18.85 -15.98 7.61
N HIS A 198 18.22 -16.95 6.94
CA HIS A 198 18.81 -17.60 5.78
C HIS A 198 18.00 -17.40 4.49
N ASP A 199 18.69 -17.21 3.37
CA ASP A 199 18.06 -16.97 2.08
C ASP A 199 17.48 -18.27 1.51
N LEU A 200 16.24 -18.19 1.02
CA LEU A 200 15.53 -19.30 0.39
C LEU A 200 15.61 -19.20 -1.14
N ALA A 201 15.72 -20.33 -1.81
CA ALA A 201 15.67 -20.39 -3.27
C ALA A 201 14.25 -20.08 -3.78
N TRP A 202 14.06 -18.88 -4.31
CA TRP A 202 12.78 -18.47 -4.87
C TRP A 202 12.59 -19.07 -6.28
N PRO A 203 11.49 -19.78 -6.56
CA PRO A 203 11.27 -20.42 -7.86
C PRO A 203 10.73 -19.49 -8.96
N GLY A 204 10.45 -18.22 -8.64
CA GLY A 204 9.94 -17.21 -9.56
C GLY A 204 11.01 -16.19 -9.98
N LEU A 205 10.57 -15.00 -10.39
CA LEU A 205 11.46 -13.91 -10.78
C LEU A 205 12.18 -13.35 -9.54
N ALA A 206 13.49 -13.23 -9.60
CA ALA A 206 14.31 -12.73 -8.51
C ALA A 206 14.20 -11.19 -8.36
N ALA A 207 14.21 -10.72 -7.13
CA ALA A 207 14.20 -9.29 -6.77
C ALA A 207 15.65 -8.82 -6.55
N ASP A 208 16.33 -8.42 -7.61
CA ASP A 208 17.75 -8.08 -7.56
C ASP A 208 18.02 -6.78 -6.78
N ALA A 209 17.11 -5.80 -6.85
CA ALA A 209 17.31 -4.50 -6.22
C ALA A 209 17.25 -4.53 -4.68
N VAL A 210 16.59 -5.52 -4.10
CA VAL A 210 16.36 -5.61 -2.64
C VAL A 210 16.98 -6.85 -1.99
N SER A 211 17.42 -7.84 -2.77
CA SER A 211 17.92 -9.12 -2.25
C SER A 211 19.11 -8.99 -1.31
N ALA A 212 19.99 -8.01 -1.56
CA ALA A 212 21.18 -7.77 -0.75
C ALA A 212 20.90 -6.93 0.52
N LEU A 213 19.68 -6.40 0.69
CA LEU A 213 19.32 -5.59 1.84
C LEU A 213 19.18 -6.45 3.09
N THR A 214 19.47 -5.84 4.25
CA THR A 214 19.31 -6.51 5.55
C THR A 214 17.85 -6.51 5.99
N ASP A 215 17.48 -7.40 6.91
CA ASP A 215 16.17 -7.40 7.54
C ASP A 215 15.84 -6.01 8.13
N PRO A 216 14.66 -5.45 7.85
CA PRO A 216 14.33 -4.09 8.26
C PRO A 216 13.92 -3.95 9.74
N ALA A 217 14.07 -4.95 10.60
CA ALA A 217 13.64 -4.91 11.99
C ALA A 217 14.11 -3.63 12.70
N SER A 218 15.41 -3.28 12.57
CA SER A 218 16.00 -2.13 13.23
C SER A 218 15.56 -0.77 12.70
N VAL A 219 14.91 -0.71 11.54
CA VAL A 219 14.38 0.55 11.00
C VAL A 219 13.31 1.15 11.92
N PHE A 220 12.64 0.29 12.67
CA PHE A 220 11.50 0.68 13.51
C PHE A 220 11.86 1.09 14.94
N ASP A 221 13.13 0.98 15.34
CA ASP A 221 13.55 1.22 16.73
C ASP A 221 13.52 2.70 17.13
N ASN A 222 13.77 3.61 16.19
CA ASN A 222 13.93 5.04 16.43
C ASN A 222 13.02 5.93 15.58
N ILE A 223 11.83 5.46 15.25
CA ILE A 223 10.87 6.26 14.48
C ILE A 223 10.32 7.37 15.35
N ARG A 224 10.44 8.62 14.90
CA ARG A 224 9.89 9.81 15.57
C ARG A 224 9.24 10.74 14.57
N PRO A 225 8.11 11.40 14.93
CA PRO A 225 7.55 12.45 14.11
C PRO A 225 8.52 13.63 13.98
N MET A 226 8.61 14.19 12.79
CA MET A 226 9.28 15.47 12.56
C MET A 226 8.55 16.58 13.32
N SER A 227 9.31 17.44 13.98
CA SER A 227 8.75 18.58 14.75
C SER A 227 7.93 19.51 13.84
N GLY A 228 6.72 19.86 14.26
CA GLY A 228 5.84 20.76 13.52
C GLY A 228 5.10 20.14 12.34
N GLY A 229 5.21 18.82 12.12
CA GLY A 229 4.44 18.10 11.10
C GLY A 229 2.95 18.01 11.45
N ASP A 230 2.11 17.94 10.41
CA ASP A 230 0.66 17.70 10.59
C ASP A 230 0.43 16.28 11.13
N THR A 231 -0.35 16.16 12.19
CA THR A 231 -0.72 14.89 12.81
C THR A 231 -2.09 14.39 12.37
N THR A 232 -2.76 15.11 11.48
CA THR A 232 -4.13 14.81 11.01
C THR A 232 -4.19 14.36 9.56
N LEU A 233 -3.06 13.90 9.02
CA LEU A 233 -2.94 13.47 7.61
C LEU A 233 -3.87 12.32 7.26
N ILE A 234 -4.14 11.44 8.22
CA ILE A 234 -5.10 10.33 8.09
C ILE A 234 -6.01 10.32 9.31
N ARG A 235 -7.32 10.25 9.06
CA ARG A 235 -8.31 10.12 10.12
C ARG A 235 -9.51 9.29 9.68
N LYS A 236 -10.10 8.54 10.60
CA LYS A 236 -11.38 7.87 10.39
C LYS A 236 -12.49 8.92 10.35
N THR A 237 -13.37 8.87 9.37
CA THR A 237 -14.48 9.81 9.18
C THR A 237 -15.84 9.18 9.41
N ASP A 238 -15.96 7.88 9.12
CA ASP A 238 -17.18 7.13 9.39
C ASP A 238 -16.84 5.72 9.84
N THR A 239 -17.64 5.16 10.70
CA THR A 239 -17.48 3.81 11.22
C THR A 239 -18.73 3.02 10.86
N VAL A 240 -18.55 1.93 10.12
CA VAL A 240 -19.65 1.00 9.88
C VAL A 240 -19.96 0.27 11.19
N ALA A 241 -21.23 0.35 11.60
CA ALA A 241 -21.70 -0.40 12.74
C ALA A 241 -21.43 -1.90 12.50
N GLU A 242 -20.76 -2.50 13.46
CA GLU A 242 -20.36 -3.90 13.60
C GLU A 242 -20.61 -4.81 12.38
N ALA A 243 -19.55 -5.33 11.78
CA ALA A 243 -19.66 -6.48 10.90
C ALA A 243 -20.22 -7.64 11.73
N THR A 244 -21.53 -7.84 11.66
CA THR A 244 -22.16 -9.01 12.24
C THR A 244 -21.79 -10.20 11.39
N GLY A 245 -20.91 -11.05 11.88
CA GLY A 245 -20.53 -12.30 11.23
C GLY A 245 -19.10 -12.71 11.52
N ASP A 246 -18.85 -13.99 11.47
CA ASP A 246 -17.52 -14.58 11.51
C ASP A 246 -16.64 -13.96 10.41
N ALA A 247 -15.34 -13.90 10.62
CA ALA A 247 -14.36 -13.35 9.70
C ALA A 247 -14.40 -14.03 8.32
N VAL A 248 -15.36 -13.63 7.50
CA VAL A 248 -15.68 -14.26 6.20
C VAL A 248 -14.47 -14.25 5.26
N GLY A 249 -13.56 -13.30 5.46
CA GLY A 249 -12.30 -13.25 4.72
C GLY A 249 -11.28 -14.33 5.06
N LEU A 250 -11.43 -15.02 6.20
CA LEU A 250 -10.50 -16.05 6.67
C LEU A 250 -10.96 -17.48 6.38
N VAL A 251 -12.05 -17.67 5.66
CA VAL A 251 -12.49 -19.00 5.24
C VAL A 251 -11.61 -19.52 4.09
N ALA A 252 -11.44 -20.84 4.03
CA ALA A 252 -10.54 -21.48 3.08
C ALA A 252 -11.01 -21.39 1.62
N ASP A 253 -12.32 -21.37 1.38
CA ASP A 253 -12.92 -21.29 0.05
C ASP A 253 -13.55 -19.91 -0.14
N GLN A 254 -13.23 -19.24 -1.25
CA GLN A 254 -13.65 -17.87 -1.52
C GLN A 254 -14.41 -17.74 -2.85
N LYS A 255 -15.44 -16.92 -2.85
CA LYS A 255 -16.08 -16.34 -4.02
C LYS A 255 -16.65 -14.97 -3.61
N ARG A 256 -15.90 -13.93 -3.79
CA ARG A 256 -16.35 -12.59 -3.38
C ARG A 256 -15.86 -11.49 -4.32
N VAL A 257 -16.57 -10.37 -4.27
CA VAL A 257 -16.17 -9.09 -4.85
C VAL A 257 -15.91 -8.12 -3.70
N VAL A 258 -14.86 -7.33 -3.80
CA VAL A 258 -14.57 -6.20 -2.92
C VAL A 258 -14.70 -4.93 -3.75
N HIS A 259 -15.49 -3.97 -3.26
CA HIS A 259 -15.69 -2.67 -3.89
C HIS A 259 -15.16 -1.57 -2.98
N VAL A 260 -14.16 -0.84 -3.43
CA VAL A 260 -13.57 0.30 -2.72
C VAL A 260 -13.86 1.56 -3.51
N ASN A 261 -14.43 2.55 -2.84
CA ASN A 261 -14.73 3.86 -3.41
C ASN A 261 -13.85 4.94 -2.80
N ASN A 262 -13.49 5.95 -3.59
CA ASN A 262 -12.87 7.18 -3.17
C ASN A 262 -13.65 8.39 -3.68
N GLN A 263 -13.74 9.43 -2.83
CA GLN A 263 -14.19 10.76 -3.17
C GLN A 263 -13.03 11.72 -2.96
N GLY A 264 -12.50 12.28 -4.05
CA GLY A 264 -11.34 13.16 -4.04
C GLY A 264 -11.69 14.60 -4.40
N SER A 265 -11.00 15.56 -3.81
CA SER A 265 -11.12 16.97 -4.14
C SER A 265 -9.86 17.74 -3.79
N ILE A 266 -9.66 18.89 -4.41
CA ILE A 266 -8.55 19.79 -4.08
C ILE A 266 -9.03 20.82 -3.07
N ARG A 267 -8.30 20.94 -1.97
CA ARG A 267 -8.54 21.90 -0.91
C ARG A 267 -8.03 23.29 -1.33
N LYS A 268 -8.50 24.33 -0.61
CA LYS A 268 -8.04 25.72 -0.84
C LYS A 268 -6.55 25.94 -0.58
N ASP A 269 -5.94 25.11 0.25
CA ASP A 269 -4.50 25.13 0.53
C ASP A 269 -3.66 24.29 -0.45
N GLY A 270 -4.30 23.74 -1.49
CA GLY A 270 -3.66 22.93 -2.54
C GLY A 270 -3.50 21.45 -2.21
N LEU A 271 -3.75 21.02 -0.97
CA LEU A 271 -3.73 19.59 -0.65
C LEU A 271 -4.92 18.85 -1.28
N ILE A 272 -4.68 17.61 -1.67
CA ILE A 272 -5.72 16.70 -2.13
C ILE A 272 -6.34 16.02 -0.90
N SER A 273 -7.66 16.09 -0.79
CA SER A 273 -8.45 15.40 0.23
C SER A 273 -9.14 14.19 -0.39
N LEU A 274 -8.95 13.02 0.19
CA LEU A 274 -9.41 11.73 -0.29
C LEU A 274 -10.23 11.06 0.80
N ASP A 275 -11.53 10.85 0.57
CA ASP A 275 -12.39 10.06 1.44
C ASP A 275 -12.53 8.66 0.86
N VAL A 276 -11.90 7.68 1.47
CA VAL A 276 -11.81 6.32 0.97
C VAL A 276 -12.52 5.34 1.89
N GLY A 277 -13.41 4.53 1.35
CA GLY A 277 -14.17 3.53 2.09
C GLY A 277 -14.38 2.24 1.32
N CYS A 278 -14.60 1.15 2.04
CA CYS A 278 -15.04 -0.11 1.45
C CYS A 278 -16.57 -0.14 1.40
N ILE A 279 -17.12 -0.20 0.19
CA ILE A 279 -18.57 -0.26 -0.03
C ILE A 279 -19.07 -1.70 0.12
N HIS A 280 -18.27 -2.66 -0.37
CA HIS A 280 -18.58 -4.08 -0.24
C HIS A 280 -17.32 -4.92 -0.01
N PRO A 281 -17.27 -5.69 1.09
CA PRO A 281 -18.19 -5.65 2.23
C PRO A 281 -18.16 -4.27 2.89
N PRO A 282 -19.23 -3.83 3.57
CA PRO A 282 -19.27 -2.54 4.23
C PRO A 282 -18.10 -2.38 5.21
N GLY A 283 -17.38 -1.27 5.10
CA GLY A 283 -16.20 -0.95 5.92
C GLY A 283 -16.16 0.51 6.29
N SER A 284 -15.28 0.86 7.22
CA SER A 284 -15.11 2.24 7.65
C SER A 284 -14.54 3.12 6.53
N CYS A 285 -14.80 4.41 6.66
CA CYS A 285 -14.29 5.43 5.76
C CYS A 285 -13.15 6.22 6.44
N PHE A 286 -12.13 6.54 5.66
CA PHE A 286 -10.97 7.29 6.13
C PHE A 286 -10.73 8.49 5.21
N ARG A 287 -10.50 9.66 5.83
CA ARG A 287 -9.96 10.80 5.12
C ARG A 287 -8.45 10.74 5.13
N MET A 288 -7.85 10.85 3.95
CA MET A 288 -6.41 10.87 3.73
C MET A 288 -6.06 12.15 2.99
N LEU A 289 -5.02 12.85 3.43
CA LEU A 289 -4.50 14.03 2.75
C LEU A 289 -3.27 13.63 1.93
N SER A 290 -3.17 14.17 0.72
CA SER A 290 -2.01 13.99 -0.15
C SER A 290 -1.51 15.33 -0.64
N ASP A 291 -0.21 15.49 -0.74
CA ASP A 291 0.41 16.59 -1.50
C ASP A 291 0.67 16.12 -2.95
N GLY A 292 0.74 17.05 -3.87
CA GLY A 292 0.99 16.71 -5.28
C GLY A 292 2.33 16.01 -5.46
N GLU A 293 2.43 15.26 -6.56
CA GLU A 293 3.68 14.62 -6.95
C GLU A 293 4.59 15.64 -7.64
N ASP A 294 5.88 15.60 -7.31
CA ASP A 294 6.99 16.22 -8.04
C ASP A 294 6.94 17.73 -8.37
N VAL A 295 6.26 18.52 -7.62
CA VAL A 295 6.55 19.94 -7.66
C VAL A 295 7.87 20.14 -6.94
N VAL A 296 8.95 20.38 -7.71
CA VAL A 296 10.23 20.87 -7.16
C VAL A 296 9.90 22.09 -6.31
N GLY A 297 10.04 21.96 -4.98
CA GLY A 297 9.61 22.99 -4.03
C GLY A 297 8.25 22.69 -3.37
N SER A 298 7.60 21.54 -3.59
CA SER A 298 6.48 21.12 -2.75
C SER A 298 6.95 21.09 -1.30
N GLN A 299 6.12 21.59 -0.39
CA GLN A 299 6.50 21.65 1.02
C GLN A 299 6.45 20.27 1.68
N GLU A 300 6.09 19.20 0.92
CA GLU A 300 5.90 17.85 1.41
C GLU A 300 5.09 17.81 2.71
N ARG A 301 3.95 18.46 2.69
CA ARG A 301 3.06 18.58 3.85
C ARG A 301 2.29 17.31 4.13
N ALA A 302 2.15 16.44 3.10
CA ALA A 302 1.49 15.16 3.17
C ALA A 302 2.19 14.15 2.24
N PRO A 303 2.00 12.83 2.43
CA PRO A 303 2.49 11.83 1.48
C PRO A 303 1.95 12.05 0.07
N SER A 304 2.80 11.86 -0.94
CA SER A 304 2.35 11.88 -2.34
C SER A 304 1.49 10.66 -2.68
N GLY A 305 0.82 10.70 -3.84
CA GLY A 305 0.03 9.58 -4.33
C GLY A 305 0.87 8.30 -4.46
N LEU A 306 2.11 8.39 -4.96
CA LEU A 306 3.00 7.23 -5.11
C LEU A 306 3.45 6.63 -3.76
N VAL A 307 3.57 7.45 -2.72
CA VAL A 307 3.85 6.96 -1.35
C VAL A 307 2.68 6.11 -0.85
N TYR A 308 1.45 6.60 -1.00
CA TYR A 308 0.26 5.82 -0.61
C TYR A 308 0.07 4.57 -1.48
N LEU A 309 0.29 4.68 -2.78
CA LEU A 309 0.23 3.55 -3.71
C LEU A 309 1.19 2.43 -3.27
N SER A 310 2.45 2.79 -3.00
CA SER A 310 3.49 1.84 -2.56
C SER A 310 3.16 1.22 -1.20
N ALA A 311 2.63 2.03 -0.25
CA ALA A 311 2.11 1.51 1.03
C ALA A 311 1.00 0.47 0.82
N GLY A 312 0.06 0.77 -0.08
CA GLY A 312 -1.05 -0.12 -0.41
C GLY A 312 -0.57 -1.48 -0.94
N ILE A 313 0.40 -1.48 -1.85
CA ILE A 313 1.00 -2.71 -2.40
C ILE A 313 1.62 -3.53 -1.28
N ALA A 314 2.48 -2.92 -0.45
CA ALA A 314 3.15 -3.56 0.66
C ALA A 314 2.16 -4.16 1.66
N PHE A 315 1.22 -3.37 2.13
CA PHE A 315 0.24 -3.80 3.13
C PHE A 315 -0.72 -4.88 2.62
N CYS A 316 -1.18 -4.79 1.36
CA CYS A 316 -2.04 -5.79 0.77
C CYS A 316 -1.34 -7.15 0.67
N PHE A 317 -0.08 -7.15 0.25
CA PHE A 317 0.73 -8.36 0.20
C PHE A 317 0.94 -8.96 1.61
N MET A 318 1.31 -8.13 2.58
CA MET A 318 1.47 -8.55 3.98
C MET A 318 0.19 -9.13 4.57
N THR A 319 -0.97 -8.54 4.25
CA THR A 319 -2.27 -9.13 4.65
C THR A 319 -2.43 -10.55 4.14
N GLN A 320 -2.04 -10.82 2.88
CA GLN A 320 -2.19 -12.16 2.33
C GLN A 320 -1.20 -13.17 2.92
N ILE A 321 0.02 -12.75 3.29
CA ILE A 321 0.96 -13.58 4.06
C ILE A 321 0.30 -14.05 5.36
N GLY A 322 -0.14 -13.12 6.21
CA GLY A 322 -0.76 -13.45 7.49
C GLY A 322 -2.06 -14.24 7.34
N ARG A 323 -2.90 -13.85 6.37
CA ARG A 323 -4.16 -14.53 6.08
C ARG A 323 -3.96 -15.99 5.64
N TYR A 324 -3.02 -16.24 4.73
CA TYR A 324 -2.73 -17.59 4.26
C TYR A 324 -2.20 -18.46 5.41
N ALA A 325 -1.23 -17.97 6.16
CA ALA A 325 -0.69 -18.68 7.32
C ALA A 325 -1.81 -19.03 8.34
N GLN A 326 -2.71 -18.07 8.62
CA GLN A 326 -3.83 -18.27 9.55
C GLN A 326 -4.83 -19.32 9.04
N ILE A 327 -5.24 -19.26 7.75
CA ILE A 327 -6.16 -20.25 7.15
C ILE A 327 -5.56 -21.67 7.17
N THR A 328 -4.27 -21.78 6.87
CA THR A 328 -3.56 -23.06 6.77
C THR A 328 -2.94 -23.52 8.08
N LYS A 329 -3.10 -22.72 9.15
CA LYS A 329 -2.56 -22.98 10.50
C LYS A 329 -1.06 -23.21 10.50
N GLN A 330 -0.33 -22.42 9.71
CA GLN A 330 1.12 -22.45 9.68
C GLN A 330 1.71 -21.57 10.79
N SER A 331 2.84 -21.99 11.33
CA SER A 331 3.55 -21.26 12.38
C SER A 331 4.30 -20.07 11.76
N LEU A 332 3.76 -18.87 11.93
CA LEU A 332 4.35 -17.61 11.48
C LEU A 332 4.39 -16.64 12.66
N ASN A 333 5.58 -16.46 13.25
CA ASN A 333 5.78 -15.69 14.46
C ASN A 333 5.85 -14.18 14.19
N GLY A 334 6.37 -13.81 13.02
CA GLY A 334 6.45 -12.45 12.54
C GLY A 334 6.91 -12.40 11.09
N TYR A 335 6.70 -11.28 10.42
CA TYR A 335 7.25 -11.06 9.09
C TYR A 335 7.39 -9.57 8.79
N ARG A 336 8.37 -9.29 7.96
CA ARG A 336 8.74 -7.95 7.51
C ARG A 336 9.02 -8.00 6.02
N ILE A 337 8.88 -6.86 5.35
CA ILE A 337 9.24 -6.74 3.94
C ILE A 337 10.02 -5.46 3.69
N ILE A 338 10.87 -5.50 2.65
CA ILE A 338 11.37 -4.31 1.98
C ILE A 338 10.86 -4.38 0.54
N GLN A 339 10.16 -3.34 0.11
CA GLN A 339 9.56 -3.30 -1.20
C GLN A 339 9.98 -2.05 -1.95
N ASP A 340 10.54 -2.23 -3.15
CA ASP A 340 10.82 -1.16 -4.10
C ASP A 340 9.75 -1.11 -5.17
N THR A 341 9.21 0.09 -5.38
CA THR A 341 8.40 0.45 -6.54
C THR A 341 9.09 1.58 -7.30
N ALA A 342 8.97 1.57 -8.61
CA ALA A 342 9.63 2.57 -9.45
C ALA A 342 8.68 3.03 -10.56
N PHE A 343 8.79 4.32 -10.89
CA PHE A 343 7.94 4.98 -11.86
C PHE A 343 8.79 5.92 -12.70
N ARG A 344 8.43 6.09 -13.98
CA ARG A 344 8.88 7.21 -14.79
C ARG A 344 7.69 8.14 -14.98
N LEU A 345 7.83 9.38 -14.52
CA LEU A 345 6.76 10.38 -14.64
C LEU A 345 6.82 11.08 -16.00
N SER A 346 5.70 11.68 -16.40
CA SER A 346 5.50 12.18 -17.77
C SER A 346 6.24 13.46 -18.12
N GLN A 347 6.94 14.09 -17.18
CA GLN A 347 7.49 15.45 -17.36
C GLN A 347 8.36 15.67 -18.63
N ASN A 348 9.02 14.62 -19.16
CA ASN A 348 9.76 14.66 -20.44
C ASN A 348 9.85 13.28 -21.12
N HIS A 349 9.07 12.31 -20.69
CA HIS A 349 9.18 10.92 -21.13
C HIS A 349 7.80 10.25 -21.15
N ASP A 350 7.68 9.15 -21.86
CA ASP A 350 6.51 8.30 -21.75
C ASP A 350 6.40 7.75 -20.32
N PRO A 351 5.25 7.94 -19.65
CA PRO A 351 5.07 7.44 -18.28
C PRO A 351 5.15 5.92 -18.24
N GLN A 352 5.79 5.38 -17.22
CA GLN A 352 5.94 3.95 -17.00
C GLN A 352 5.81 3.59 -15.54
N ALA A 353 5.28 2.41 -15.27
CA ALA A 353 5.47 1.71 -14.00
C ALA A 353 6.41 0.52 -14.22
N PHE A 354 7.15 0.15 -13.19
CA PHE A 354 8.10 -0.94 -13.27
C PHE A 354 7.69 -2.11 -12.37
N ALA A 355 8.39 -3.24 -12.52
CA ALA A 355 8.21 -4.39 -11.65
C ALA A 355 8.31 -4.01 -10.17
N VAL A 356 7.46 -4.59 -9.34
CA VAL A 356 7.59 -4.51 -7.88
C VAL A 356 8.65 -5.52 -7.44
N GLU A 357 9.64 -5.07 -6.68
CA GLU A 357 10.66 -5.93 -6.10
C GLU A 357 10.50 -6.00 -4.59
N THR A 358 10.41 -7.19 -4.03
CA THR A 358 10.12 -7.39 -2.60
C THR A 358 11.06 -8.40 -1.98
N LEU A 359 11.80 -7.99 -0.93
CA LEU A 359 12.44 -8.89 0.02
C LEU A 359 11.43 -9.22 1.11
N VAL A 360 11.21 -10.51 1.35
CA VAL A 360 10.32 -11.02 2.40
C VAL A 360 11.17 -11.68 3.48
N CYS A 361 11.08 -11.20 4.71
CA CYS A 361 11.73 -11.79 5.88
C CYS A 361 10.67 -12.44 6.77
N LEU A 362 10.76 -13.74 6.97
CA LEU A 362 9.82 -14.54 7.76
C LEU A 362 10.49 -15.06 9.03
N ASP A 363 9.82 -14.90 10.18
CA ASP A 363 10.15 -15.59 11.43
C ASP A 363 9.15 -16.75 11.58
N THR A 364 9.59 -17.98 11.36
CA THR A 364 8.69 -19.11 11.22
C THR A 364 9.34 -20.40 11.71
N ASP A 365 8.52 -21.35 12.22
CA ASP A 365 8.96 -22.71 12.53
C ASP A 365 8.67 -23.69 11.37
N GLU A 366 8.15 -23.17 10.25
CA GLU A 366 7.87 -23.99 9.07
C GLU A 366 9.14 -24.30 8.28
N PRO A 367 9.20 -25.46 7.60
CA PRO A 367 10.31 -25.77 6.69
C PRO A 367 10.30 -24.87 5.45
N ASP A 368 11.43 -24.81 4.75
CA ASP A 368 11.69 -23.91 3.63
C ASP A 368 10.62 -23.96 2.52
N ASP A 369 10.17 -25.16 2.17
CA ASP A 369 9.14 -25.36 1.14
C ASP A 369 7.79 -24.76 1.53
N ARG A 370 7.43 -24.84 2.82
CA ARG A 370 6.24 -24.22 3.37
C ARG A 370 6.39 -22.69 3.45
N SER A 371 7.55 -22.22 3.84
CA SER A 371 7.87 -20.79 3.86
C SER A 371 7.76 -20.17 2.47
N ILE A 372 8.29 -20.83 1.46
CA ILE A 372 8.13 -20.45 0.05
C ILE A 372 6.65 -20.47 -0.36
N GLN A 373 5.89 -21.49 0.08
CA GLN A 373 4.47 -21.59 -0.23
C GLN A 373 3.66 -20.43 0.35
N ILE A 374 3.98 -19.95 1.58
CA ILE A 374 3.34 -18.76 2.17
C ILE A 374 3.46 -17.57 1.21
N VAL A 375 4.68 -17.26 0.78
CA VAL A 375 4.97 -16.11 -0.09
C VAL A 375 4.29 -16.25 -1.45
N ARG A 376 4.36 -17.45 -2.05
CA ARG A 376 3.73 -17.75 -3.33
C ARG A 376 2.21 -17.60 -3.30
N MET A 377 1.56 -18.12 -2.26
CA MET A 377 0.13 -18.00 -2.10
C MET A 377 -0.30 -16.57 -1.74
N ALA A 378 0.54 -15.85 -0.99
CA ALA A 378 0.31 -14.44 -0.70
C ALA A 378 0.34 -13.61 -1.99
N GLU A 379 1.30 -13.81 -2.87
CA GLU A 379 1.36 -13.15 -4.18
C GLU A 379 0.14 -13.49 -5.05
N GLN A 380 -0.22 -14.78 -5.14
CA GLN A 380 -1.36 -15.25 -5.93
C GLN A 380 -2.70 -14.66 -5.45
N THR A 381 -2.85 -14.44 -4.14
CA THR A 381 -4.08 -13.94 -3.52
C THR A 381 -4.06 -12.44 -3.22
N CYS A 382 -2.94 -11.74 -3.47
CA CYS A 382 -2.88 -10.29 -3.29
C CYS A 382 -3.64 -9.59 -4.41
N TYR A 383 -4.63 -8.77 -4.06
CA TYR A 383 -5.43 -8.01 -5.02
C TYR A 383 -4.58 -7.04 -5.85
N ILE A 384 -3.60 -6.40 -5.22
CA ILE A 384 -2.79 -5.39 -5.90
C ILE A 384 -1.72 -6.06 -6.79
N HIS A 385 -1.12 -7.18 -6.36
CA HIS A 385 -0.28 -7.98 -7.26
C HIS A 385 -1.09 -8.56 -8.43
N ALA A 386 -2.37 -8.90 -8.20
CA ALA A 386 -3.27 -9.27 -9.28
C ALA A 386 -3.50 -8.10 -10.25
N ALA A 387 -3.63 -6.86 -9.75
CA ALA A 387 -3.73 -5.68 -10.60
C ALA A 387 -2.47 -5.50 -11.49
N TYR A 388 -1.29 -5.71 -10.92
CA TYR A 388 -0.03 -5.62 -11.65
C TYR A 388 0.12 -6.66 -12.77
N ARG A 389 -0.37 -7.89 -12.59
CA ARG A 389 -0.27 -8.98 -13.60
C ARG A 389 -1.48 -9.09 -14.53
N THR A 390 -2.48 -8.20 -14.41
CA THR A 390 -3.73 -8.31 -15.17
C THR A 390 -3.96 -7.03 -15.96
N ALA A 391 -3.26 -6.78 -17.01
CA ALA A 391 -3.50 -5.58 -17.82
C ALA A 391 -5.01 -5.31 -17.98
N THR A 392 -5.55 -4.43 -17.15
CA THR A 392 -6.96 -4.01 -17.17
C THR A 392 -7.08 -2.58 -17.67
N ARG A 393 -8.29 -2.08 -17.82
CA ARG A 393 -8.51 -0.72 -18.29
C ARG A 393 -9.06 0.18 -17.19
N THR A 394 -8.91 1.47 -17.38
CA THR A 394 -9.59 2.51 -16.61
C THR A 394 -10.65 3.15 -17.48
N GLU A 395 -11.88 3.21 -16.99
CA GLU A 395 -13.00 3.85 -17.67
C GLU A 395 -13.18 5.26 -17.11
N VAL A 396 -13.17 6.27 -17.97
CA VAL A 396 -13.25 7.69 -17.58
C VAL A 396 -14.59 8.25 -18.05
N THR A 397 -15.28 8.98 -17.16
CA THR A 397 -16.53 9.68 -17.47
C THR A 397 -16.56 11.06 -16.83
N LEU A 398 -17.30 11.99 -17.42
CA LEU A 398 -17.67 13.24 -16.76
C LEU A 398 -18.99 13.09 -16.00
N ALA A 399 -19.13 13.88 -14.89
CA ALA A 399 -20.34 13.97 -14.08
C ALA A 399 -21.30 15.02 -14.62
#